data_66c86eebc6e28eb17555a3d992d83d23
#
_entry.id   66c86eebc6e28eb17555a3d992d83d23
#
_cell.length_a   1.000
_cell.length_b   1.000
_cell.length_c   1.000
_cell.angle_alpha   90.00
_cell.angle_beta   90.00
_cell.angle_gamma   90.00
#
_symmetry.space_group_name_H-M   'P 1'
#
loop_
_entity.id
_entity.type
_entity.pdbx_description
1 polymer ?
#
loop_
_entity_poly.entity_id
_entity_poly.type
_entity_poly.pdbx_seq_one_letter_code
_entity_poly.pdbx_strand_id
1 'polypeptide(L)'
;IFLAERGFEVAIHYHSSESSADKLVEYIKSKTGKNSVALRADLTKEVEVRELITRASEKLGGPISCLINNASIFEYDNIWTANRESWDRHIESNLRAPLVLTQSFANQVPSIISDDNGEPVSQGLIINLIDQRVKKLTPEFTSYTIAKMGLWALTQTSAQALAPNIRVNAIGPGPTLKGARQSEEHFENQRKNTVLGRGSDPSEIVAAVGYLLNAKSVTGQLICVDGGQHLAWKTPDVLGVE
;
A
#
# COMPACT_ATOMS: atom_id res chain seq x y z
N ILE A 1 11.66 -0.19 -8.84
CA ILE A 1 13.11 0.06 -8.95
C ILE A 1 13.79 -0.41 -7.67
N PHE A 2 13.55 0.20 -6.51
CA PHE A 2 14.18 -0.11 -5.21
C PHE A 2 14.22 -1.62 -4.85
N LEU A 3 13.16 -2.36 -5.11
CA LEU A 3 13.13 -3.81 -4.87
C LEU A 3 14.09 -4.55 -5.82
N ALA A 4 14.13 -4.16 -7.09
CA ALA A 4 15.04 -4.77 -8.07
C ALA A 4 16.52 -4.49 -7.75
N GLU A 5 16.84 -3.28 -7.28
CA GLU A 5 18.17 -2.91 -6.80
C GLU A 5 18.59 -3.74 -5.57
N ARG A 6 17.62 -4.27 -4.81
CA ARG A 6 17.84 -5.19 -3.68
C ARG A 6 17.82 -6.67 -4.07
N GLY A 7 17.77 -6.96 -5.36
CA GLY A 7 17.88 -8.32 -5.88
C GLY A 7 16.55 -9.03 -6.14
N PHE A 8 15.41 -8.39 -5.89
CA PHE A 8 14.09 -8.97 -6.19
C PHE A 8 13.80 -8.96 -7.68
N GLU A 9 13.12 -9.96 -8.17
CA GLU A 9 12.36 -9.93 -9.40
C GLU A 9 11.00 -9.29 -9.15
N VAL A 10 10.47 -8.50 -10.10
CA VAL A 10 9.33 -7.64 -9.81
C VAL A 10 8.20 -7.81 -10.81
N ALA A 11 7.02 -8.19 -10.35
CA ALA A 11 5.78 -8.08 -11.12
C ALA A 11 5.14 -6.70 -10.90
N ILE A 12 4.90 -5.98 -11.98
CA ILE A 12 4.35 -4.62 -11.99
C ILE A 12 2.91 -4.69 -12.49
N HIS A 13 1.95 -4.50 -11.58
CA HIS A 13 0.55 -4.41 -11.96
C HIS A 13 0.24 -3.04 -12.58
N TYR A 14 -0.57 -3.04 -13.64
CA TYR A 14 -1.18 -1.84 -14.21
C TYR A 14 -2.63 -2.10 -14.65
N HIS A 15 -3.45 -1.05 -14.69
CA HIS A 15 -4.80 -1.12 -15.25
C HIS A 15 -4.83 -0.66 -16.70
N SER A 16 -4.44 0.60 -16.99
CA SER A 16 -4.51 1.21 -18.32
C SER A 16 -3.16 1.77 -18.83
N SER A 17 -2.14 1.85 -17.96
CA SER A 17 -0.86 2.51 -18.29
C SER A 17 0.19 1.52 -18.81
N GLU A 18 -0.16 0.71 -19.83
CA GLU A 18 0.69 -0.35 -20.40
C GLU A 18 2.09 0.18 -20.79
N SER A 19 2.12 1.22 -21.64
CA SER A 19 3.41 1.79 -22.10
C SER A 19 4.33 2.25 -20.96
N SER A 20 3.76 2.75 -19.85
CA SER A 20 4.54 3.16 -18.68
C SER A 20 5.05 1.94 -17.90
N ALA A 21 4.26 0.89 -17.81
CA ALA A 21 4.66 -0.36 -17.16
C ALA A 21 5.78 -1.05 -17.96
N ASP A 22 5.67 -1.13 -19.27
CA ASP A 22 6.69 -1.72 -20.16
C ASP A 22 8.02 -0.96 -20.09
N LYS A 23 7.98 0.38 -20.14
CA LYS A 23 9.18 1.22 -19.97
C LYS A 23 9.84 0.99 -18.62
N LEU A 24 9.06 0.77 -17.56
CA LEU A 24 9.60 0.48 -16.23
C LEU A 24 10.24 -0.91 -16.19
N VAL A 25 9.65 -1.91 -16.84
CA VAL A 25 10.23 -3.26 -17.00
C VAL A 25 11.58 -3.18 -17.70
N GLU A 26 11.67 -2.49 -18.84
CA GLU A 26 12.91 -2.30 -19.58
C GLU A 26 13.97 -1.55 -18.75
N TYR A 27 13.56 -0.50 -18.04
CA TYR A 27 14.45 0.26 -17.17
C TYR A 27 15.02 -0.62 -16.04
N ILE A 28 14.19 -1.40 -15.34
CA ILE A 28 14.64 -2.31 -14.29
C ILE A 28 15.65 -3.32 -14.86
N LYS A 29 15.32 -3.97 -15.96
CA LYS A 29 16.20 -4.93 -16.62
C LYS A 29 17.55 -4.31 -16.99
N SER A 30 17.54 -3.12 -17.57
CA SER A 30 18.79 -2.42 -17.98
C SER A 30 19.66 -2.00 -16.81
N LYS A 31 19.06 -1.61 -15.67
CA LYS A 31 19.77 -1.07 -14.52
C LYS A 31 20.25 -2.14 -13.55
N THR A 32 19.47 -3.21 -13.37
CA THR A 32 19.71 -4.20 -12.31
C THR A 32 19.99 -5.61 -12.83
N GLY A 33 19.73 -5.87 -14.10
CA GLY A 33 19.76 -7.22 -14.68
C GLY A 33 18.66 -8.15 -14.16
N LYS A 34 17.77 -7.67 -13.27
CA LYS A 34 16.71 -8.49 -12.69
C LYS A 34 15.55 -8.66 -13.65
N ASN A 35 14.92 -9.82 -13.60
CA ASN A 35 13.70 -10.07 -14.33
C ASN A 35 12.56 -9.21 -13.75
N SER A 36 11.75 -8.64 -14.61
CA SER A 36 10.53 -7.93 -14.24
C SER A 36 9.48 -8.11 -15.33
N VAL A 37 8.22 -8.09 -14.94
CA VAL A 37 7.09 -8.31 -15.85
C VAL A 37 5.97 -7.32 -15.57
N ALA A 38 5.31 -6.86 -16.62
CA ALA A 38 4.09 -6.06 -16.52
C ALA A 38 2.85 -6.96 -16.62
N LEU A 39 1.88 -6.75 -15.73
CA LEU A 39 0.65 -7.54 -15.64
C LEU A 39 -0.57 -6.64 -15.59
N ARG A 40 -1.40 -6.72 -16.62
CA ARG A 40 -2.67 -5.99 -16.66
C ARG A 40 -3.73 -6.71 -15.81
N ALA A 41 -4.44 -5.95 -14.99
CA ALA A 41 -5.70 -6.36 -14.35
C ALA A 41 -6.55 -5.14 -13.98
N ASP A 42 -7.87 -5.28 -14.04
CA ASP A 42 -8.80 -4.33 -13.46
C ASP A 42 -9.15 -4.79 -12.03
N LEU A 43 -8.68 -4.05 -11.03
CA LEU A 43 -8.88 -4.42 -9.62
C LEU A 43 -10.33 -4.30 -9.16
N THR A 44 -11.23 -3.74 -9.97
CA THR A 44 -12.68 -3.77 -9.70
C THR A 44 -13.34 -5.07 -10.19
N LYS A 45 -12.58 -5.94 -10.86
CA LYS A 45 -13.06 -7.22 -11.39
C LYS A 45 -12.38 -8.39 -10.69
N GLU A 46 -13.08 -9.00 -9.76
CA GLU A 46 -12.55 -10.07 -8.92
C GLU A 46 -11.91 -11.22 -9.71
N VAL A 47 -12.45 -11.58 -10.87
CA VAL A 47 -11.89 -12.66 -11.72
C VAL A 47 -10.46 -12.31 -12.16
N GLU A 48 -10.22 -11.06 -12.59
CA GLU A 48 -8.90 -10.61 -13.00
C GLU A 48 -7.93 -10.55 -11.80
N VAL A 49 -8.44 -10.15 -10.62
CA VAL A 49 -7.66 -10.07 -9.38
C VAL A 49 -7.19 -11.44 -8.89
N ARG A 50 -8.07 -12.46 -8.95
CA ARG A 50 -7.78 -13.83 -8.50
C ARG A 50 -6.59 -14.46 -9.23
N GLU A 51 -6.43 -14.17 -10.50
CA GLU A 51 -5.37 -14.74 -11.35
C GLU A 51 -4.03 -14.00 -11.20
N LEU A 52 -4.03 -12.79 -10.65
CA LEU A 52 -2.87 -11.90 -10.74
C LEU A 52 -1.63 -12.46 -10.04
N ILE A 53 -1.76 -13.06 -8.86
CA ILE A 53 -0.63 -13.67 -8.12
C ILE A 53 -0.10 -14.89 -8.86
N THR A 54 -0.97 -15.77 -9.36
CA THR A 54 -0.57 -16.95 -10.13
C THR A 54 0.19 -16.55 -11.39
N ARG A 55 -0.34 -15.61 -12.17
CA ARG A 55 0.32 -15.08 -13.37
C ARG A 55 1.67 -14.44 -13.07
N ALA A 56 1.79 -13.74 -11.92
CA ALA A 56 3.05 -13.17 -11.48
C ALA A 56 4.07 -14.26 -11.14
N SER A 57 3.68 -15.26 -10.36
CA SER A 57 4.50 -16.40 -9.97
C SER A 57 5.01 -17.19 -11.18
N GLU A 58 4.12 -17.50 -12.14
CA GLU A 58 4.48 -18.20 -13.38
C GLU A 58 5.49 -17.41 -14.22
N LYS A 59 5.26 -16.10 -14.42
CA LYS A 59 6.13 -15.27 -15.25
C LYS A 59 7.48 -14.95 -14.62
N LEU A 60 7.55 -14.91 -13.30
CA LEU A 60 8.81 -14.73 -12.56
C LEU A 60 9.51 -16.05 -12.25
N GLY A 61 8.85 -17.20 -12.48
CA GLY A 61 9.44 -18.54 -12.33
C GLY A 61 9.53 -19.02 -10.89
N GLY A 62 8.72 -18.48 -9.98
CA GLY A 62 8.72 -18.90 -8.58
C GLY A 62 7.69 -18.19 -7.71
N PRO A 63 7.52 -18.62 -6.46
CA PRO A 63 6.54 -18.02 -5.56
C PRO A 63 6.87 -16.57 -5.22
N ILE A 64 5.83 -15.74 -5.10
CA ILE A 64 5.95 -14.34 -4.70
C ILE A 64 6.20 -14.26 -3.19
N SER A 65 7.30 -13.64 -2.77
CA SER A 65 7.68 -13.48 -1.36
C SER A 65 7.24 -12.15 -0.75
N CYS A 66 6.90 -11.15 -1.58
CA CYS A 66 6.45 -9.84 -1.12
C CYS A 66 5.29 -9.34 -1.97
N LEU A 67 4.16 -9.01 -1.34
CA LEU A 67 3.00 -8.38 -1.96
C LEU A 67 2.87 -6.94 -1.46
N ILE A 68 2.85 -5.96 -2.37
CA ILE A 68 2.61 -4.55 -2.03
C ILE A 68 1.29 -4.10 -2.66
N ASN A 69 0.26 -3.95 -1.86
CA ASN A 69 -1.03 -3.42 -2.27
C ASN A 69 -0.95 -1.88 -2.31
N ASN A 70 -0.46 -1.35 -3.43
CA ASN A 70 -0.26 0.09 -3.63
C ASN A 70 -1.36 0.75 -4.48
N ALA A 71 -1.95 0.03 -5.44
CA ALA A 71 -2.98 0.60 -6.30
C ALA A 71 -4.18 1.10 -5.48
N SER A 72 -4.72 2.25 -5.86
CA SER A 72 -5.82 2.88 -5.13
C SER A 72 -6.62 3.80 -6.04
N ILE A 73 -7.94 3.73 -5.95
CA ILE A 73 -8.85 4.75 -6.45
C ILE A 73 -9.02 5.80 -5.35
N PHE A 74 -8.93 7.08 -5.72
CA PHE A 74 -9.11 8.21 -4.80
C PHE A 74 -9.98 9.26 -5.48
N GLU A 75 -11.29 9.17 -5.28
CA GLU A 75 -12.30 10.04 -5.87
C GLU A 75 -13.05 10.75 -4.74
N TYR A 76 -13.51 11.98 -5.03
CA TYR A 76 -14.20 12.79 -4.03
C TYR A 76 -15.65 12.35 -3.88
N ASP A 77 -16.05 12.09 -2.65
CA ASP A 77 -17.43 12.05 -2.20
C ASP A 77 -17.54 12.49 -0.73
N ASN A 78 -18.74 12.69 -0.25
CA ASN A 78 -19.04 12.93 1.15
C ASN A 78 -20.38 12.26 1.51
N ILE A 79 -20.88 12.45 2.73
CA ILE A 79 -22.10 11.79 3.18
C ILE A 79 -23.34 12.12 2.31
N TRP A 80 -23.32 13.25 1.62
CA TRP A 80 -24.43 13.72 0.78
C TRP A 80 -24.32 13.25 -0.68
N THR A 81 -23.11 12.99 -1.15
CA THR A 81 -22.82 12.72 -2.57
C THR A 81 -22.36 11.31 -2.83
N ALA A 82 -21.98 10.55 -1.79
CA ALA A 82 -21.62 9.13 -1.94
C ALA A 82 -22.81 8.34 -2.52
N ASN A 83 -22.54 7.60 -3.57
CA ASN A 83 -23.52 6.79 -4.28
C ASN A 83 -23.01 5.38 -4.51
N ARG A 84 -23.83 4.52 -5.13
CA ARG A 84 -23.47 3.14 -5.39
C ARG A 84 -22.19 3.00 -6.22
N GLU A 85 -22.02 3.85 -7.22
CA GLU A 85 -20.85 3.81 -8.10
C GLU A 85 -19.56 4.18 -7.36
N SER A 86 -19.53 5.33 -6.65
CA SER A 86 -18.35 5.74 -5.89
C SER A 86 -18.02 4.74 -4.79
N TRP A 87 -19.05 4.20 -4.12
CA TRP A 87 -18.91 3.18 -3.10
C TRP A 87 -18.27 1.90 -3.67
N ASP A 88 -18.85 1.32 -4.71
CA ASP A 88 -18.35 0.07 -5.29
C ASP A 88 -16.92 0.22 -5.81
N ARG A 89 -16.61 1.32 -6.50
CA ARG A 89 -15.26 1.58 -7.01
C ARG A 89 -14.21 1.62 -5.89
N HIS A 90 -14.49 2.30 -4.79
CA HIS A 90 -13.57 2.37 -3.66
C HIS A 90 -13.47 1.05 -2.91
N ILE A 91 -14.60 0.39 -2.63
CA ILE A 91 -14.60 -0.88 -1.89
C ILE A 91 -13.93 -1.99 -2.71
N GLU A 92 -14.27 -2.14 -4.00
CA GLU A 92 -13.70 -3.19 -4.84
C GLU A 92 -12.19 -3.00 -5.02
N SER A 93 -11.74 -1.80 -5.40
CA SER A 93 -10.33 -1.55 -5.67
C SER A 93 -9.46 -1.48 -4.41
N ASN A 94 -9.93 -0.78 -3.35
CA ASN A 94 -9.06 -0.43 -2.22
C ASN A 94 -9.20 -1.40 -1.03
N LEU A 95 -10.20 -2.28 -1.01
CA LEU A 95 -10.43 -3.23 0.08
C LEU A 95 -10.61 -4.67 -0.43
N ARG A 96 -11.55 -4.91 -1.35
CA ARG A 96 -11.85 -6.26 -1.84
C ARG A 96 -10.67 -6.86 -2.61
N ALA A 97 -10.07 -6.11 -3.54
CA ALA A 97 -8.91 -6.58 -4.29
C ALA A 97 -7.72 -6.91 -3.37
N PRO A 98 -7.29 -6.06 -2.42
CA PRO A 98 -6.29 -6.43 -1.43
C PRO A 98 -6.61 -7.70 -0.63
N LEU A 99 -7.87 -7.94 -0.25
CA LEU A 99 -8.28 -9.19 0.41
C LEU A 99 -8.05 -10.40 -0.50
N VAL A 100 -8.52 -10.35 -1.75
CA VAL A 100 -8.39 -11.44 -2.73
C VAL A 100 -6.91 -11.71 -3.04
N LEU A 101 -6.11 -10.64 -3.22
CA LEU A 101 -4.66 -10.76 -3.43
C LEU A 101 -3.96 -11.36 -2.22
N THR A 102 -4.36 -10.98 -0.99
CA THR A 102 -3.85 -11.57 0.25
C THR A 102 -4.13 -13.07 0.32
N GLN A 103 -5.36 -13.51 -0.02
CA GLN A 103 -5.73 -14.93 -0.06
C GLN A 103 -4.89 -15.70 -1.10
N SER A 104 -4.81 -15.18 -2.32
CA SER A 104 -4.03 -15.81 -3.39
C SER A 104 -2.54 -15.87 -3.06
N PHE A 105 -1.99 -14.81 -2.44
CA PHE A 105 -0.61 -14.74 -1.97
C PHE A 105 -0.35 -15.78 -0.87
N ALA A 106 -1.21 -15.88 0.14
CA ALA A 106 -1.05 -16.81 1.25
C ALA A 106 -1.03 -18.27 0.80
N ASN A 107 -1.80 -18.60 -0.24
CA ASN A 107 -1.88 -19.97 -0.76
C ASN A 107 -0.59 -20.46 -1.46
N GLN A 108 0.29 -19.55 -1.89
CA GLN A 108 1.49 -19.90 -2.65
C GLN A 108 2.81 -19.66 -1.88
N VAL A 109 2.76 -18.97 -0.73
CA VAL A 109 3.96 -18.76 0.10
C VAL A 109 4.47 -20.10 0.63
N PRO A 110 5.78 -20.40 0.50
CA PRO A 110 6.38 -21.63 1.01
C PRO A 110 6.17 -21.81 2.51
N SER A 111 6.30 -23.04 2.99
CA SER A 111 6.23 -23.34 4.42
C SER A 111 7.32 -22.62 5.20
N ILE A 112 6.99 -22.31 6.45
CA ILE A 112 7.90 -21.63 7.39
C ILE A 112 9.20 -22.41 7.58
N ILE A 113 10.31 -21.70 7.75
CA ILE A 113 11.61 -22.23 8.14
C ILE A 113 12.01 -21.70 9.51
N SER A 114 12.98 -22.33 10.15
CA SER A 114 13.59 -21.81 11.38
C SER A 114 14.97 -21.22 11.09
N ASP A 115 15.34 -20.22 11.87
CA ASP A 115 16.72 -19.69 11.87
C ASP A 115 17.67 -20.56 12.71
N ASP A 116 18.93 -20.11 12.85
CA ASP A 116 19.97 -20.80 13.60
C ASP A 116 19.66 -20.92 15.11
N ASN A 117 18.75 -20.10 15.63
CA ASN A 117 18.27 -20.14 17.02
C ASN A 117 17.03 -21.04 17.19
N GLY A 118 16.52 -21.61 16.10
CA GLY A 118 15.28 -22.40 16.09
C GLY A 118 14.01 -21.55 16.06
N GLU A 119 14.11 -20.22 15.88
CA GLU A 119 12.95 -19.33 15.82
C GLU A 119 12.34 -19.29 14.39
N PRO A 120 11.01 -19.16 14.29
CA PRO A 120 10.32 -19.14 13.02
C PRO A 120 10.66 -17.87 12.18
N VAL A 121 10.99 -18.06 10.91
CA VAL A 121 11.25 -16.99 9.95
C VAL A 121 10.16 -16.95 8.89
N SER A 122 9.39 -15.86 8.89
CA SER A 122 8.32 -15.63 7.90
C SER A 122 8.85 -15.70 6.47
N GLN A 123 8.14 -16.42 5.62
CA GLN A 123 8.49 -16.60 4.20
C GLN A 123 7.75 -15.60 3.29
N GLY A 124 6.79 -14.87 3.83
CA GLY A 124 6.03 -13.87 3.10
C GLY A 124 5.91 -12.53 3.85
N LEU A 125 5.81 -11.46 3.06
CA LEU A 125 5.51 -10.11 3.55
C LEU A 125 4.41 -9.48 2.72
N ILE A 126 3.38 -8.96 3.38
CA ILE A 126 2.35 -8.11 2.75
C ILE A 126 2.49 -6.69 3.31
N ILE A 127 2.50 -5.70 2.41
CA ILE A 127 2.49 -4.28 2.76
C ILE A 127 1.28 -3.62 2.09
N ASN A 128 0.38 -3.10 2.90
CA ASN A 128 -0.79 -2.37 2.44
C ASN A 128 -0.53 -0.85 2.47
N LEU A 129 -0.57 -0.17 1.30
CA LEU A 129 -0.54 1.30 1.25
C LEU A 129 -1.94 1.79 1.63
N ILE A 130 -2.06 2.27 2.87
CA ILE A 130 -3.32 2.77 3.42
C ILE A 130 -3.40 4.29 3.16
N ASP A 131 -3.58 5.06 4.15
CA ASP A 131 -3.55 6.51 4.20
C ASP A 131 -3.48 6.91 5.69
N GLN A 132 -2.75 7.94 6.04
CA GLN A 132 -2.73 8.49 7.39
C GLN A 132 -4.14 8.87 7.89
N ARG A 133 -5.07 9.13 6.96
CA ARG A 133 -6.48 9.48 7.22
C ARG A 133 -7.19 8.50 8.17
N VAL A 134 -6.79 7.22 8.18
CA VAL A 134 -7.35 6.24 9.14
C VAL A 134 -7.07 6.57 10.61
N LYS A 135 -6.09 7.47 10.86
CA LYS A 135 -5.77 8.00 12.20
C LYS A 135 -6.43 9.37 12.47
N LYS A 136 -6.84 10.09 11.41
CA LYS A 136 -7.44 11.42 11.51
C LYS A 136 -8.59 11.54 10.50
N LEU A 137 -9.76 11.10 10.90
CA LEU A 137 -10.96 11.12 10.06
C LEU A 137 -11.40 12.56 9.75
N THR A 138 -11.94 12.75 8.56
CA THR A 138 -12.55 13.98 8.11
C THR A 138 -13.89 13.67 7.42
N PRO A 139 -14.82 14.60 7.27
CA PRO A 139 -16.12 14.37 6.60
C PRO A 139 -15.99 14.20 5.07
N GLU A 140 -14.81 14.44 4.53
CA GLU A 140 -14.51 14.36 3.10
C GLU A 140 -14.02 12.96 2.71
N PHE A 141 -14.29 12.54 1.46
CA PHE A 141 -13.86 11.25 0.91
C PHE A 141 -14.41 10.06 1.70
N THR A 142 -15.74 10.04 1.91
CA THR A 142 -16.39 9.08 2.81
C THR A 142 -16.15 7.64 2.41
N SER A 143 -16.49 7.24 1.19
CA SER A 143 -16.36 5.84 0.75
C SER A 143 -14.89 5.40 0.64
N TYR A 144 -13.99 6.29 0.20
CA TYR A 144 -12.56 6.05 0.24
C TYR A 144 -12.05 5.81 1.67
N THR A 145 -12.44 6.68 2.60
CA THR A 145 -12.02 6.57 4.01
C THR A 145 -12.49 5.25 4.62
N ILE A 146 -13.74 4.84 4.35
CA ILE A 146 -14.28 3.55 4.82
C ILE A 146 -13.49 2.38 4.23
N ALA A 147 -13.18 2.40 2.92
CA ALA A 147 -12.36 1.38 2.29
C ALA A 147 -10.96 1.28 2.92
N LYS A 148 -10.29 2.40 3.19
CA LYS A 148 -8.96 2.42 3.83
C LYS A 148 -9.01 2.02 5.30
N MET A 149 -10.06 2.36 6.04
CA MET A 149 -10.31 1.83 7.40
C MET A 149 -10.52 0.32 7.38
N GLY A 150 -11.29 -0.21 6.43
CA GLY A 150 -11.44 -1.63 6.21
C GLY A 150 -10.10 -2.32 5.89
N LEU A 151 -9.27 -1.71 5.05
CA LEU A 151 -7.93 -2.22 4.71
C LEU A 151 -6.99 -2.20 5.94
N TRP A 152 -7.13 -1.23 6.84
CA TRP A 152 -6.41 -1.22 8.11
C TRP A 152 -6.86 -2.38 9.01
N ALA A 153 -8.16 -2.61 9.16
CA ALA A 153 -8.67 -3.75 9.91
C ALA A 153 -8.22 -5.09 9.28
N LEU A 154 -8.26 -5.20 7.94
CA LEU A 154 -7.77 -6.36 7.20
C LEU A 154 -6.28 -6.60 7.46
N THR A 155 -5.46 -5.56 7.53
CA THR A 155 -4.03 -5.66 7.86
C THR A 155 -3.82 -6.35 9.19
N GLN A 156 -4.53 -5.92 10.22
CA GLN A 156 -4.41 -6.46 11.59
C GLN A 156 -4.92 -7.90 11.69
N THR A 157 -6.09 -8.18 11.13
CA THR A 157 -6.68 -9.53 11.16
C THR A 157 -5.88 -10.52 10.32
N SER A 158 -5.36 -10.11 9.17
CA SER A 158 -4.47 -10.95 8.36
C SER A 158 -3.13 -11.20 9.03
N ALA A 159 -2.57 -10.21 9.74
CA ALA A 159 -1.35 -10.39 10.52
C ALA A 159 -1.50 -11.47 11.59
N GLN A 160 -2.67 -11.54 12.24
CA GLN A 160 -2.98 -12.59 13.21
C GLN A 160 -3.20 -13.96 12.54
N ALA A 161 -3.97 -13.98 11.46
CA ALA A 161 -4.38 -15.23 10.82
C ALA A 161 -3.24 -15.93 10.04
N LEU A 162 -2.30 -15.16 9.50
CA LEU A 162 -1.23 -15.66 8.62
C LEU A 162 0.11 -15.85 9.35
N ALA A 163 0.21 -15.44 10.60
CA ALA A 163 1.38 -15.69 11.43
C ALA A 163 1.54 -17.21 11.70
N PRO A 164 2.76 -17.71 11.87
CA PRO A 164 4.04 -17.01 11.77
C PRO A 164 4.60 -16.94 10.33
N ASN A 165 3.92 -17.54 9.35
CA ASN A 165 4.47 -17.73 8.00
C ASN A 165 4.52 -16.43 7.18
N ILE A 166 3.57 -15.51 7.39
CA ILE A 166 3.47 -14.26 6.64
C ILE A 166 3.31 -13.10 7.62
N ARG A 167 4.13 -12.06 7.45
CA ARG A 167 3.97 -10.78 8.13
C ARG A 167 3.10 -9.84 7.28
N VAL A 168 2.19 -9.12 7.92
CA VAL A 168 1.31 -8.17 7.23
C VAL A 168 1.39 -6.84 7.94
N ASN A 169 1.79 -5.79 7.22
CA ASN A 169 1.95 -4.45 7.75
C ASN A 169 1.34 -3.41 6.79
N ALA A 170 1.29 -2.18 7.23
CA ALA A 170 0.78 -1.07 6.46
C ALA A 170 1.70 0.15 6.51
N ILE A 171 1.65 0.94 5.45
CA ILE A 171 2.22 2.29 5.40
C ILE A 171 1.07 3.27 5.15
N GLY A 172 1.04 4.35 5.91
CA GLY A 172 0.07 5.44 5.80
C GLY A 172 0.75 6.72 5.32
N PRO A 173 0.82 6.95 3.99
CA PRO A 173 1.36 8.20 3.48
C PRO A 173 0.51 9.40 3.86
N GLY A 174 1.17 10.56 4.02
CA GLY A 174 0.57 11.87 4.01
C GLY A 174 0.67 12.55 2.64
N PRO A 175 0.80 13.89 2.59
CA PRO A 175 0.89 14.64 1.34
C PRO A 175 2.25 14.40 0.67
N THR A 176 2.33 13.35 -0.16
CA THR A 176 3.55 12.83 -0.79
C THR A 176 3.68 13.29 -2.25
N LEU A 177 2.62 13.13 -3.03
CA LEU A 177 2.55 13.56 -4.43
C LEU A 177 1.27 14.38 -4.63
N LYS A 178 1.37 15.43 -5.43
CA LYS A 178 0.21 16.24 -5.79
C LYS A 178 -0.79 15.41 -6.58
N GLY A 179 -2.01 15.34 -6.11
CA GLY A 179 -3.13 14.73 -6.83
C GLY A 179 -3.57 15.59 -8.02
N ALA A 180 -4.12 14.96 -9.06
CA ALA A 180 -4.54 15.63 -10.29
C ALA A 180 -5.57 16.76 -10.07
N ARG A 181 -6.35 16.70 -8.97
CA ARG A 181 -7.37 17.70 -8.60
C ARG A 181 -6.84 18.82 -7.70
N GLN A 182 -5.61 18.73 -7.21
CA GLN A 182 -5.04 19.73 -6.32
C GLN A 182 -4.30 20.80 -7.10
N SER A 183 -4.46 22.08 -6.69
CA SER A 183 -3.54 23.15 -7.10
C SER A 183 -2.20 22.99 -6.40
N GLU A 184 -1.14 23.59 -6.96
CA GLU A 184 0.20 23.60 -6.33
C GLU A 184 0.14 24.25 -4.95
N GLU A 185 -0.50 25.41 -4.87
CA GLU A 185 -0.68 26.15 -3.61
C GLU A 185 -1.39 25.31 -2.54
N HIS A 186 -2.47 24.58 -2.89
CA HIS A 186 -3.17 23.71 -1.96
C HIS A 186 -2.25 22.59 -1.46
N PHE A 187 -1.51 21.97 -2.37
CA PHE A 187 -0.58 20.88 -2.02
C PHE A 187 0.56 21.36 -1.12
N GLU A 188 1.18 22.51 -1.45
CA GLU A 188 2.19 23.11 -0.61
C GLU A 188 1.68 23.49 0.78
N ASN A 189 0.50 24.10 0.85
CA ASN A 189 -0.15 24.45 2.10
C ASN A 189 -0.42 23.20 2.96
N GLN A 190 -0.90 22.12 2.34
CA GLN A 190 -1.11 20.85 3.03
C GLN A 190 0.22 20.30 3.62
N ARG A 191 1.32 20.37 2.88
CA ARG A 191 2.66 19.96 3.36
C ARG A 191 3.17 20.83 4.51
N LYS A 192 3.05 22.14 4.39
CA LYS A 192 3.49 23.13 5.40
C LYS A 192 2.69 23.05 6.71
N ASN A 193 1.44 22.61 6.66
CA ASN A 193 0.57 22.50 7.84
C ASN A 193 0.61 21.13 8.55
N THR A 194 1.58 20.27 8.22
CA THR A 194 1.88 19.09 9.04
C THR A 194 2.64 19.49 10.32
N VAL A 195 2.72 18.60 11.30
CA VAL A 195 3.44 18.88 12.57
C VAL A 195 4.93 19.18 12.35
N LEU A 196 5.55 18.48 11.38
CA LEU A 196 6.96 18.73 11.00
C LEU A 196 7.14 19.90 10.02
N GLY A 197 6.06 20.56 9.57
CA GLY A 197 6.13 21.63 8.57
C GLY A 197 6.52 21.15 7.17
N ARG A 198 6.48 19.84 6.92
CA ARG A 198 6.79 19.22 5.62
C ARG A 198 5.93 17.98 5.37
N GLY A 199 5.58 17.71 4.12
CA GLY A 199 5.02 16.42 3.72
C GLY A 199 6.11 15.36 3.55
N SER A 200 5.71 14.15 3.23
CA SER A 200 6.64 13.08 2.85
C SER A 200 7.01 13.16 1.36
N ASP A 201 8.08 12.48 1.02
CA ASP A 201 8.50 12.25 -0.36
C ASP A 201 8.42 10.75 -0.71
N PRO A 202 8.31 10.38 -2.01
CA PRO A 202 8.28 8.98 -2.40
C PRO A 202 9.44 8.14 -1.87
N SER A 203 10.63 8.73 -1.74
CA SER A 203 11.82 8.06 -1.17
C SER A 203 11.63 7.67 0.30
N GLU A 204 10.85 8.43 1.07
CA GLU A 204 10.57 8.13 2.48
C GLU A 204 9.56 6.97 2.61
N ILE A 205 8.60 6.88 1.68
CA ILE A 205 7.70 5.72 1.58
C ILE A 205 8.53 4.47 1.23
N VAL A 206 9.45 4.58 0.28
CA VAL A 206 10.37 3.50 -0.11
C VAL A 206 11.27 3.09 1.06
N ALA A 207 11.74 4.03 1.87
CA ALA A 207 12.52 3.73 3.08
C ALA A 207 11.70 2.94 4.12
N ALA A 208 10.42 3.27 4.29
CA ALA A 208 9.51 2.50 5.16
C ALA A 208 9.29 1.07 4.63
N VAL A 209 9.15 0.88 3.32
CA VAL A 209 9.15 -0.46 2.69
C VAL A 209 10.44 -1.21 3.04
N GLY A 210 11.60 -0.56 2.90
CA GLY A 210 12.91 -1.13 3.23
C GLY A 210 13.03 -1.56 4.69
N TYR A 211 12.50 -0.76 5.61
CA TYR A 211 12.43 -1.13 7.03
C TYR A 211 11.58 -2.39 7.23
N LEU A 212 10.37 -2.44 6.68
CA LEU A 212 9.47 -3.59 6.83
C LEU A 212 10.02 -4.88 6.20
N LEU A 213 10.79 -4.78 5.12
CA LEU A 213 11.48 -5.93 4.53
C LEU A 213 12.47 -6.58 5.53
N ASN A 214 13.21 -5.77 6.29
CA ASN A 214 14.25 -6.23 7.19
C ASN A 214 13.76 -6.53 8.62
N ALA A 215 12.64 -5.94 9.03
CA ALA A 215 12.12 -6.00 10.42
C ALA A 215 11.36 -7.31 10.67
N LYS A 216 12.08 -8.41 10.91
CA LYS A 216 11.54 -9.78 11.05
C LYS A 216 10.45 -9.92 12.14
N SER A 217 10.52 -9.14 13.21
CA SER A 217 9.59 -9.19 14.35
C SER A 217 8.43 -8.18 14.26
N VAL A 218 8.24 -7.52 13.09
CA VAL A 218 7.21 -6.49 12.91
C VAL A 218 6.07 -7.05 12.05
N THR A 219 4.88 -7.13 12.65
CA THR A 219 3.63 -7.49 11.96
C THR A 219 2.45 -6.74 12.59
N GLY A 220 1.37 -6.52 11.83
CA GLY A 220 0.16 -5.83 12.27
C GLY A 220 0.34 -4.31 12.50
N GLN A 221 1.41 -3.70 12.02
CA GLN A 221 1.73 -2.30 12.28
C GLN A 221 1.34 -1.37 11.12
N LEU A 222 0.99 -0.12 11.47
CA LEU A 222 0.83 0.99 10.55
C LEU A 222 1.93 2.02 10.81
N ILE A 223 2.80 2.22 9.82
CA ILE A 223 3.82 3.27 9.84
C ILE A 223 3.28 4.48 9.07
N CYS A 224 2.92 5.55 9.78
CA CYS A 224 2.55 6.81 9.14
C CYS A 224 3.82 7.55 8.68
N VAL A 225 3.88 7.84 7.38
CA VAL A 225 4.94 8.65 6.75
C VAL A 225 4.24 9.90 6.19
N ASP A 226 3.96 10.88 7.06
CA ASP A 226 3.00 11.94 6.80
C ASP A 226 3.39 13.32 7.38
N GLY A 227 4.64 13.46 7.82
CA GLY A 227 5.08 14.68 8.51
C GLY A 227 4.36 14.96 9.84
N GLY A 228 3.70 13.95 10.42
CA GLY A 228 2.87 14.10 11.61
C GLY A 228 1.48 14.68 11.31
N GLN A 229 1.00 14.61 10.08
CA GLN A 229 -0.32 15.14 9.69
C GLN A 229 -1.44 14.54 10.56
N HIS A 230 -1.37 13.25 10.89
CA HIS A 230 -2.35 12.57 11.73
C HIS A 230 -2.35 13.03 13.21
N LEU A 231 -1.29 13.72 13.65
CA LEU A 231 -1.13 14.26 15.00
C LEU A 231 -1.55 15.73 15.12
N ALA A 232 -2.00 16.36 14.03
CA ALA A 232 -2.38 17.76 14.04
C ALA A 232 -3.54 18.00 15.03
N TRP A 233 -3.31 18.90 16.01
CA TRP A 233 -4.16 19.15 17.16
C TRP A 233 -4.59 20.61 17.32
N LYS A 234 -3.96 21.54 16.59
CA LYS A 234 -4.24 22.97 16.70
C LYS A 234 -5.60 23.30 16.12
N THR A 235 -6.61 23.25 16.96
CA THR A 235 -7.97 23.71 16.67
C THR A 235 -8.28 24.97 17.47
N PRO A 236 -9.25 25.81 17.05
CA PRO A 236 -9.54 27.09 17.74
C PRO A 236 -9.85 26.95 19.24
N ASP A 237 -10.41 25.82 19.65
CA ASP A 237 -10.78 25.51 21.05
C ASP A 237 -9.58 25.19 21.95
N VAL A 238 -8.43 24.84 21.37
CA VAL A 238 -7.20 24.52 22.13
C VAL A 238 -6.08 25.54 21.92
N LEU A 239 -6.36 26.63 21.16
CA LEU A 239 -5.41 27.73 20.98
C LEU A 239 -5.58 28.74 22.10
N GLY A 240 -4.57 28.85 22.96
CA GLY A 240 -4.54 29.81 24.07
C GLY A 240 -3.66 29.29 25.20
N VAL A 241 -3.43 30.14 26.20
CA VAL A 241 -2.81 29.76 27.46
C VAL A 241 -3.94 29.67 28.48
N GLU A 242 -4.13 28.49 29.06
CA GLU A 242 -4.98 28.34 30.24
C GLU A 242 -4.32 28.98 31.46
#